data_f526d87f3e398575e4cfd87e61da193d
#
_entry.id   f526d87f3e398575e4cfd87e61da193d
#
_cell.length_a   1.000
_cell.length_b   1.000
_cell.length_c   1.000
_cell.angle_alpha   90.00
_cell.angle_beta   90.00
_cell.angle_gamma   90.00
#
_symmetry.space_group_name_H-M   'P 1'
#
loop_
_entity.id
_entity.type
_entity.pdbx_description
1 polymer ?
#
loop_
_entity_poly.entity_id
_entity_poly.type
_entity_poly.pdbx_seq_one_letter_code
_entity_poly.pdbx_strand_id
1 'polypeptide(L)'
;MKYLFLFGFLICLISLSAQDQENNRIFNSVLQGGEQLEFGDKSIRFKEVISDSRCPKDVTCVWAGEAKVMIEIFEKGKLINEKLVVINAYAIDEIPLQFSAEGGIYSITAFRLFPYPSTASKKDYTLEMQVSENL
;
A
#
# COMPACT_ATOMS: atom_id res chain seq x y z
N MET A 1 54.22 -12.20 -24.57
CA MET A 1 52.87 -12.50 -25.07
C MET A 1 52.00 -13.35 -24.11
N LYS A 2 52.55 -14.24 -23.32
CA LYS A 2 51.76 -15.07 -22.37
C LYS A 2 51.06 -14.27 -21.26
N TYR A 3 51.56 -13.14 -20.84
CA TYR A 3 51.00 -12.34 -19.74
C TYR A 3 49.93 -11.37 -20.20
N LEU A 4 49.87 -11.05 -21.49
CA LEU A 4 48.82 -10.18 -22.04
C LEU A 4 47.43 -10.86 -22.02
N PHE A 5 47.39 -12.17 -22.22
CA PHE A 5 46.17 -12.96 -22.16
C PHE A 5 45.62 -13.12 -20.74
N LEU A 6 46.49 -13.23 -19.75
CA LEU A 6 46.09 -13.31 -18.34
C LEU A 6 45.50 -12.00 -17.84
N PHE A 7 46.03 -10.85 -18.28
CA PHE A 7 45.51 -9.54 -17.90
C PHE A 7 44.15 -9.23 -18.53
N GLY A 8 43.93 -9.67 -19.78
CA GLY A 8 42.62 -9.54 -20.45
C GLY A 8 41.52 -10.39 -19.81
N PHE A 9 41.87 -11.59 -19.32
CA PHE A 9 40.93 -12.48 -18.65
C PHE A 9 40.54 -11.97 -17.25
N LEU A 10 41.42 -11.29 -16.53
CA LEU A 10 41.16 -10.71 -15.22
C LEU A 10 40.21 -9.50 -15.31
N ILE A 11 40.31 -8.70 -16.38
CA ILE A 11 39.42 -7.54 -16.59
C ILE A 11 37.99 -8.01 -16.94
N CYS A 12 37.83 -9.15 -17.59
CA CYS A 12 36.51 -9.69 -17.96
C CYS A 12 35.71 -10.20 -16.75
N LEU A 13 36.36 -10.54 -15.63
CA LEU A 13 35.68 -11.01 -14.42
C LEU A 13 35.12 -9.89 -13.54
N ILE A 14 35.49 -8.65 -13.78
CA ILE A 14 35.01 -7.49 -12.98
C ILE A 14 33.67 -6.95 -13.51
N SER A 15 33.27 -7.35 -14.71
CA SER A 15 32.08 -6.79 -15.38
C SER A 15 30.75 -7.46 -15.03
N LEU A 16 30.70 -8.41 -14.09
CA LEU A 16 29.49 -9.21 -13.80
C LEU A 16 28.80 -8.87 -12.48
N SER A 17 29.03 -7.71 -11.94
CA SER A 17 28.35 -7.29 -10.71
C SER A 17 27.54 -6.00 -10.89
N ALA A 18 26.78 -5.89 -11.99
CA ALA A 18 25.65 -5.00 -12.02
C ALA A 18 24.48 -5.75 -11.34
N GLN A 19 24.42 -5.71 -10.02
CA GLN A 19 23.22 -6.02 -9.29
C GLN A 19 22.27 -4.85 -9.51
N ASP A 20 21.25 -5.04 -10.33
CA ASP A 20 20.07 -4.19 -10.33
C ASP A 20 19.48 -4.28 -8.90
N GLN A 21 19.83 -3.31 -8.07
CA GLN A 21 19.10 -3.09 -6.83
C GLN A 21 17.72 -2.57 -7.25
N GLU A 22 16.73 -3.44 -7.22
CA GLU A 22 15.33 -3.01 -7.19
C GLU A 22 15.20 -2.03 -6.02
N ASN A 23 15.08 -0.76 -6.35
CA ASN A 23 14.95 0.31 -5.36
C ASN A 23 13.49 0.36 -4.89
N ASN A 24 13.12 -0.63 -4.07
CA ASN A 24 11.80 -0.74 -3.48
C ASN A 24 11.75 0.09 -2.20
N ARG A 25 10.90 1.10 -2.18
CA ARG A 25 10.62 1.92 -1.01
C ARG A 25 9.27 1.53 -0.42
N ILE A 26 9.25 1.30 0.89
CA ILE A 26 8.03 1.02 1.64
C ILE A 26 7.80 2.16 2.63
N PHE A 27 6.61 2.74 2.62
CA PHE A 27 6.20 3.77 3.56
C PHE A 27 4.74 3.61 3.98
N ASN A 28 4.40 4.11 5.14
CA ASN A 28 3.03 4.15 5.63
C ASN A 28 2.47 5.56 5.46
N SER A 29 1.21 5.64 5.03
CA SER A 29 0.46 6.87 4.96
C SER A 29 -0.85 6.75 5.73
N VAL A 30 -1.25 7.81 6.40
CA VAL A 30 -2.49 7.87 7.19
C VAL A 30 -3.38 8.95 6.59
N LEU A 31 -4.61 8.59 6.26
CA LEU A 31 -5.62 9.49 5.70
C LEU A 31 -6.82 9.60 6.62
N GLN A 32 -7.29 10.80 6.85
CA GLN A 32 -8.59 11.08 7.43
C GLN A 32 -9.68 11.04 6.35
N GLY A 33 -10.95 10.95 6.77
CA GLY A 33 -12.06 10.95 5.82
C GLY A 33 -12.04 12.16 4.90
N GLY A 34 -12.04 11.92 3.60
CA GLY A 34 -11.93 12.93 2.55
C GLY A 34 -10.51 13.34 2.14
N GLU A 35 -9.49 12.93 2.89
CA GLU A 35 -8.09 13.17 2.50
C GLU A 35 -7.64 12.26 1.38
N GLN A 36 -6.67 12.74 0.60
CA GLN A 36 -6.08 12.00 -0.51
C GLN A 36 -4.55 11.95 -0.41
N LEU A 37 -4.00 10.85 -0.90
CA LEU A 37 -2.57 10.64 -1.08
C LEU A 37 -2.25 10.69 -2.57
N GLU A 38 -1.25 11.49 -2.94
CA GLU A 38 -0.87 11.72 -4.33
C GLU A 38 0.34 10.87 -4.74
N PHE A 39 0.30 10.38 -5.99
CA PHE A 39 1.32 9.56 -6.64
C PHE A 39 1.57 10.11 -8.06
N GLY A 40 2.17 11.29 -8.16
CA GLY A 40 2.35 11.96 -9.44
C GLY A 40 1.02 12.34 -10.08
N ASP A 41 0.66 11.69 -11.20
CA ASP A 41 -0.58 11.94 -11.94
C ASP A 41 -1.81 11.24 -11.37
N LYS A 42 -1.64 10.37 -10.37
CA LYS A 42 -2.71 9.64 -9.69
C LYS A 42 -2.83 10.01 -8.22
N SER A 43 -4.01 9.84 -7.67
CA SER A 43 -4.22 9.96 -6.23
C SER A 43 -5.28 9.00 -5.74
N ILE A 44 -5.18 8.66 -4.46
CA ILE A 44 -6.15 7.81 -3.76
C ILE A 44 -6.74 8.62 -2.63
N ARG A 45 -8.08 8.67 -2.56
CA ARG A 45 -8.82 9.31 -1.49
C ARG A 45 -9.51 8.29 -0.61
N PHE A 46 -9.39 8.47 0.69
CA PHE A 46 -10.26 7.79 1.65
C PHE A 46 -11.62 8.47 1.66
N LYS A 47 -12.63 7.85 1.03
CA LYS A 47 -13.96 8.42 0.92
C LYS A 47 -14.72 8.32 2.23
N GLU A 48 -15.04 7.10 2.66
CA GLU A 48 -15.84 6.83 3.85
C GLU A 48 -15.73 5.38 4.32
N VAL A 49 -16.18 5.13 5.55
CA VAL A 49 -16.43 3.79 6.07
C VAL A 49 -17.87 3.41 5.80
N ILE A 50 -18.08 2.37 5.00
CA ILE A 50 -19.41 1.86 4.66
C ILE A 50 -20.01 1.09 5.83
N SER A 51 -19.21 0.25 6.49
CA SER A 51 -19.60 -0.51 7.67
C SER A 51 -18.39 -0.89 8.49
N ASP A 52 -18.59 -1.04 9.80
CA ASP A 52 -17.57 -1.52 10.73
C ASP A 52 -18.24 -2.47 11.73
N SER A 53 -18.10 -3.77 11.47
CA SER A 53 -18.60 -4.85 12.32
C SER A 53 -17.47 -5.56 13.08
N ARG A 54 -16.27 -4.97 13.13
CA ARG A 54 -15.15 -5.55 13.89
C ARG A 54 -15.52 -5.67 15.36
N CYS A 55 -15.02 -6.73 16.00
CA CYS A 55 -15.26 -6.94 17.42
C CYS A 55 -14.70 -5.79 18.26
N PRO A 56 -15.49 -5.13 19.12
CA PRO A 56 -14.98 -4.10 20.03
C PRO A 56 -13.89 -4.66 20.94
N LYS A 57 -12.93 -3.80 21.32
CA LYS A 57 -11.77 -4.18 22.16
C LYS A 57 -12.16 -4.66 23.55
N ASP A 58 -13.28 -4.20 24.06
CA ASP A 58 -13.77 -4.35 25.42
C ASP A 58 -14.76 -5.51 25.60
N VAL A 59 -15.00 -6.28 24.55
CA VAL A 59 -15.88 -7.45 24.55
C VAL A 59 -15.26 -8.63 23.82
N THR A 60 -15.76 -9.83 24.12
CA THR A 60 -15.39 -11.06 23.41
C THR A 60 -16.49 -11.41 22.41
N CYS A 61 -16.16 -11.50 21.13
CA CYS A 61 -17.08 -11.85 20.06
C CYS A 61 -16.84 -13.27 19.57
N VAL A 62 -17.90 -13.91 19.09
CA VAL A 62 -17.81 -15.21 18.39
C VAL A 62 -17.13 -15.03 17.02
N TRP A 63 -17.33 -13.86 16.38
CA TRP A 63 -16.76 -13.51 15.08
C TRP A 63 -15.86 -12.28 15.21
N ALA A 64 -14.76 -12.27 14.49
CA ALA A 64 -13.86 -11.12 14.48
C ALA A 64 -14.50 -9.89 13.80
N GLY A 65 -15.43 -10.12 12.88
CA GLY A 65 -16.04 -9.08 12.05
C GLY A 65 -15.09 -8.47 11.04
N GLU A 66 -15.58 -7.46 10.32
CA GLU A 66 -14.84 -6.76 9.28
C GLU A 66 -15.22 -5.29 9.20
N ALA A 67 -14.34 -4.46 8.66
CA ALA A 67 -14.66 -3.10 8.24
C ALA A 67 -14.67 -3.03 6.71
N LYS A 68 -15.61 -2.28 6.15
CA LYS A 68 -15.71 -2.00 4.71
C LYS A 68 -15.47 -0.52 4.48
N VAL A 69 -14.47 -0.22 3.69
CA VAL A 69 -14.00 1.13 3.42
C VAL A 69 -14.09 1.41 1.93
N MET A 70 -14.61 2.56 1.56
CA MET A 70 -14.61 3.03 0.18
C MET A 70 -13.43 3.93 -0.08
N ILE A 71 -12.63 3.60 -1.09
CA ILE A 71 -11.58 4.45 -1.62
C ILE A 71 -11.90 4.87 -3.05
N GLU A 72 -11.48 6.07 -3.40
CA GLU A 72 -11.60 6.63 -4.74
C GLU A 72 -10.22 6.79 -5.36
N ILE A 73 -10.11 6.44 -6.64
CA ILE A 73 -8.87 6.55 -7.42
C ILE A 73 -9.07 7.63 -8.48
N PHE A 74 -8.18 8.61 -8.47
CA PHE A 74 -8.19 9.72 -9.43
C PHE A 74 -6.96 9.62 -10.33
N GLU A 75 -7.12 10.09 -11.55
CA GLU A 75 -6.04 10.34 -12.51
C GLU A 75 -6.18 11.75 -13.06
N LYS A 76 -5.12 12.55 -12.91
CA LYS A 76 -5.12 13.97 -13.33
C LYS A 76 -6.31 14.76 -12.80
N GLY A 77 -6.68 14.50 -11.55
CA GLY A 77 -7.82 15.14 -10.86
C GLY A 77 -9.20 14.61 -11.23
N LYS A 78 -9.30 13.64 -12.13
CA LYS A 78 -10.57 13.03 -12.54
C LYS A 78 -10.74 11.67 -11.86
N LEU A 79 -11.92 11.43 -11.28
CA LEU A 79 -12.30 10.13 -10.72
C LEU A 79 -12.33 9.08 -11.84
N ILE A 80 -11.52 8.02 -11.69
CA ILE A 80 -11.46 6.92 -12.64
C ILE A 80 -12.02 5.62 -12.09
N ASN A 81 -11.96 5.42 -10.78
CA ASN A 81 -12.47 4.20 -10.15
C ASN A 81 -12.82 4.42 -8.68
N GLU A 82 -13.74 3.60 -8.17
CA GLU A 82 -14.02 3.44 -6.74
C GLU A 82 -13.80 1.98 -6.37
N LYS A 83 -13.17 1.74 -5.22
CA LYS A 83 -12.91 0.38 -4.75
C LYS A 83 -13.36 0.22 -3.30
N LEU A 84 -14.12 -0.86 -3.06
CA LEU A 84 -14.45 -1.31 -1.73
C LEU A 84 -13.28 -2.16 -1.19
N VAL A 85 -12.72 -1.75 -0.07
CA VAL A 85 -11.66 -2.46 0.65
C VAL A 85 -12.27 -3.10 1.90
N VAL A 86 -12.09 -4.41 2.04
CA VAL A 86 -12.52 -5.17 3.21
C VAL A 86 -11.33 -5.39 4.13
N ILE A 87 -11.43 -4.94 5.36
CA ILE A 87 -10.39 -5.05 6.39
C ILE A 87 -10.90 -6.00 7.47
N ASN A 88 -10.28 -7.17 7.57
CA ASN A 88 -10.59 -8.16 8.57
C ASN A 88 -9.39 -8.45 9.49
N ALA A 89 -9.61 -9.23 10.58
CA ALA A 89 -8.57 -9.52 11.56
C ALA A 89 -7.56 -10.58 11.09
N TYR A 90 -7.90 -11.35 10.05
CA TYR A 90 -7.16 -12.58 9.70
C TYR A 90 -6.43 -12.51 8.38
N ALA A 91 -6.84 -11.67 7.46
CA ALA A 91 -6.20 -11.59 6.19
C ALA A 91 -6.43 -10.25 5.51
N ILE A 92 -5.43 -9.84 4.81
CA ILE A 92 -5.57 -9.01 3.65
C ILE A 92 -5.93 -10.00 2.54
N ASP A 93 -7.20 -10.40 2.46
CA ASP A 93 -7.69 -11.29 1.40
C ASP A 93 -7.76 -10.58 0.05
N GLU A 94 -7.35 -9.33 0.01
CA GLU A 94 -7.39 -8.56 -1.21
C GLU A 94 -6.02 -8.54 -1.88
N ILE A 95 -6.06 -8.83 -3.16
CA ILE A 95 -4.96 -8.59 -4.09
C ILE A 95 -4.45 -7.16 -3.86
N PRO A 96 -3.16 -6.95 -3.64
CA PRO A 96 -2.59 -5.62 -3.47
C PRO A 96 -3.10 -4.69 -4.57
N LEU A 97 -3.58 -3.52 -4.20
CA LEU A 97 -3.96 -2.52 -5.18
C LEU A 97 -2.69 -2.02 -5.86
N GLN A 98 -2.46 -2.45 -7.10
CA GLN A 98 -1.29 -2.07 -7.89
C GLN A 98 -1.71 -1.15 -9.03
N PHE A 99 -0.95 -0.10 -9.24
CA PHE A 99 -1.13 0.84 -10.34
C PHE A 99 0.19 1.49 -10.75
N SER A 100 0.27 1.88 -12.02
CA SER A 100 1.36 2.70 -12.52
C SER A 100 0.98 4.17 -12.42
N ALA A 101 1.89 5.00 -11.92
CA ALA A 101 1.77 6.44 -11.89
C ALA A 101 3.08 7.08 -12.33
N GLU A 102 3.09 8.39 -12.51
CA GLU A 102 4.29 9.14 -12.84
C GLU A 102 5.36 8.93 -11.74
N GLY A 103 6.49 8.32 -12.10
CA GLY A 103 7.58 8.00 -11.17
C GLY A 103 7.76 6.51 -10.85
N GLY A 104 6.80 5.63 -11.14
CA GLY A 104 7.00 4.21 -10.87
C GLY A 104 5.72 3.37 -10.79
N ILE A 105 5.90 2.17 -10.27
CA ILE A 105 4.80 1.24 -9.97
C ILE A 105 4.57 1.27 -8.46
N TYR A 106 3.34 1.56 -8.08
CA TYR A 106 2.91 1.61 -6.68
C TYR A 106 2.03 0.42 -6.34
N SER A 107 2.25 -0.15 -5.18
CA SER A 107 1.46 -1.25 -4.64
C SER A 107 1.04 -0.94 -3.21
N ILE A 108 -0.26 -0.97 -2.93
CA ILE A 108 -0.76 -0.84 -1.57
C ILE A 108 -0.95 -2.26 -1.03
N THR A 109 -0.16 -2.61 -0.03
CA THR A 109 -0.04 -3.97 0.47
C THR A 109 -0.78 -4.22 1.78
N ALA A 110 -1.15 -3.15 2.49
CA ALA A 110 -1.89 -3.27 3.73
C ALA A 110 -2.79 -2.06 3.96
N PHE A 111 -3.96 -2.33 4.56
CA PHE A 111 -4.89 -1.32 5.02
C PHE A 111 -5.22 -1.57 6.49
N ARG A 112 -5.23 -0.50 7.30
CA ARG A 112 -5.65 -0.54 8.70
C ARG A 112 -6.60 0.61 8.97
N LEU A 113 -7.69 0.35 9.67
CA LEU A 113 -8.67 1.35 10.03
C LEU A 113 -8.64 1.62 11.53
N PHE A 114 -8.51 2.88 11.91
CA PHE A 114 -8.52 3.35 13.28
C PHE A 114 -9.66 4.37 13.50
N PRO A 115 -10.18 4.53 14.73
CA PRO A 115 -9.90 3.67 15.88
C PRO A 115 -10.53 2.27 15.72
N TYR A 116 -10.04 1.34 16.51
CA TYR A 116 -10.72 0.06 16.67
C TYR A 116 -12.06 0.29 17.40
N PRO A 117 -13.13 -0.46 17.08
CA PRO A 117 -14.42 -0.28 17.75
C PRO A 117 -14.28 -0.39 19.26
N SER A 118 -15.03 0.45 19.97
CA SER A 118 -15.26 0.34 21.40
C SER A 118 -16.72 0.65 21.68
N THR A 119 -17.24 0.20 22.81
CA THR A 119 -18.65 0.43 23.18
C THR A 119 -18.97 1.91 23.47
N ALA A 120 -17.94 2.76 23.59
CA ALA A 120 -18.05 4.12 24.13
C ALA A 120 -17.80 5.26 23.12
N SER A 121 -17.49 5.04 21.84
CA SER A 121 -16.96 6.13 21.03
C SER A 121 -17.70 6.48 19.75
N LYS A 122 -17.83 7.79 19.53
CA LYS A 122 -18.05 8.42 18.24
C LYS A 122 -16.75 8.33 17.44
N LYS A 123 -16.80 7.92 16.17
CA LYS A 123 -15.62 7.47 15.43
C LYS A 123 -15.27 8.48 14.34
N ASP A 124 -14.17 9.19 14.55
CA ASP A 124 -13.47 9.86 13.46
C ASP A 124 -12.42 8.86 12.90
N TYR A 125 -12.77 8.22 11.80
CA TYR A 125 -11.93 7.17 11.22
C TYR A 125 -10.71 7.73 10.52
N THR A 126 -9.58 7.03 10.70
CA THR A 126 -8.36 7.20 9.91
C THR A 126 -8.00 5.88 9.24
N LEU A 127 -7.61 5.96 7.97
CA LEU A 127 -7.16 4.82 7.17
C LEU A 127 -5.65 4.88 7.03
N GLU A 128 -4.95 3.89 7.59
CA GLU A 128 -3.52 3.69 7.36
C GLU A 128 -3.33 2.75 6.18
N MET A 129 -2.45 3.14 5.26
CA MET A 129 -2.07 2.34 4.10
C MET A 129 -0.57 2.12 4.10
N GLN A 130 -0.14 0.89 3.83
CA GLN A 130 1.26 0.59 3.53
C GLN A 130 1.46 0.60 2.02
N VAL A 131 2.34 1.46 1.56
CA VAL A 131 2.64 1.66 0.13
C VAL A 131 4.04 1.18 -0.16
N SER A 132 4.17 0.39 -1.20
CA SER A 132 5.44 -0.04 -1.80
C SER A 132 5.60 0.66 -3.15
N GLU A 133 6.72 1.32 -3.34
CA GLU A 133 7.10 2.02 -4.57
C GLU A 133 8.28 1.29 -5.21
N ASN A 134 8.11 0.86 -6.46
CA ASN A 134 9.17 0.30 -7.30
C ASN A 134 9.54 1.34 -8.37
N LEU A 135 10.78 1.82 -8.30
CA LEU A 135 11.35 2.82 -9.21
C LEU A 135 12.04 2.15 -10.39
#